data_a79dacbb044d87ff9b8ed31bfc02ba46
#
_entry.id   a79dacbb044d87ff9b8ed31bfc02ba46
#
_cell.length_a   1.000
_cell.length_b   1.000
_cell.length_c   1.000
_cell.angle_alpha   90.00
_cell.angle_beta   90.00
_cell.angle_gamma   90.00
#
_symmetry.space_group_name_H-M   'P 1'
#
loop_
_entity.id
_entity.type
_entity.pdbx_description
1 polymer ?
#
loop_
_entity_poly.entity_id
_entity_poly.type
_entity_poly.pdbx_seq_one_letter_code
_entity_poly.pdbx_strand_id
1 'polypeptide(L)'
;MSDAEQTAQEAAAEFMRTVPVQDVVVSLVQTVFDVGYRRTGLLGGGGDERDLDQTKLAIETVRALVPVLERVLDEQSLTTLRSALSELQLAYADAVAGPAPTPAAESSGAAEEPAAETPAKEAPRPVTPERPKIWTPGGDV
;
A
#
# COMPACT_ATOMS: atom_id res chain seq x y z
N MET A 1 -42.73 -19.56 11.22
CA MET A 1 -42.20 -18.60 10.25
C MET A 1 -43.19 -17.47 10.11
N SER A 2 -42.79 -16.26 10.34
CA SER A 2 -43.64 -15.09 10.15
C SER A 2 -43.71 -14.73 8.65
N ASP A 3 -44.83 -14.12 8.22
CA ASP A 3 -45.02 -13.65 6.84
C ASP A 3 -43.84 -12.76 6.37
N ALA A 4 -43.23 -12.00 7.28
CA ALA A 4 -42.06 -11.16 6.99
C ALA A 4 -40.81 -11.97 6.62
N GLU A 5 -40.60 -13.11 7.30
CA GLU A 5 -39.46 -14.00 6.99
C GLU A 5 -39.65 -14.70 5.63
N GLN A 6 -40.86 -15.11 5.30
CA GLN A 6 -41.18 -15.71 4.02
C GLN A 6 -40.98 -14.69 2.88
N THR A 7 -41.46 -13.46 3.04
CA THR A 7 -41.29 -12.38 2.05
C THR A 7 -39.81 -12.04 1.83
N ALA A 8 -39.00 -11.98 2.89
CA ALA A 8 -37.58 -11.73 2.79
C ALA A 8 -36.85 -12.88 2.07
N GLN A 9 -37.24 -14.12 2.32
CA GLN A 9 -36.67 -15.30 1.67
C GLN A 9 -37.02 -15.38 0.18
N GLU A 10 -38.26 -15.04 -0.17
CA GLU A 10 -38.71 -14.97 -1.56
C GLU A 10 -37.97 -13.85 -2.32
N ALA A 11 -37.82 -12.66 -1.71
CA ALA A 11 -37.08 -11.54 -2.30
C ALA A 11 -35.60 -11.91 -2.50
N ALA A 12 -34.97 -12.59 -1.55
CA ALA A 12 -33.60 -13.06 -1.68
C ALA A 12 -33.46 -14.12 -2.79
N ALA A 13 -34.42 -15.04 -2.91
CA ALA A 13 -34.42 -16.04 -3.96
C ALA A 13 -34.61 -15.41 -5.37
N GLU A 14 -35.47 -14.42 -5.48
CA GLU A 14 -35.66 -13.68 -6.73
C GLU A 14 -34.43 -12.85 -7.10
N PHE A 15 -33.82 -12.18 -6.15
CA PHE A 15 -32.55 -11.49 -6.36
C PHE A 15 -31.46 -12.43 -6.88
N MET A 16 -31.33 -13.61 -6.30
CA MET A 16 -30.33 -14.60 -6.72
C MET A 16 -30.60 -15.17 -8.13
N ARG A 17 -31.83 -15.10 -8.62
CA ARG A 17 -32.17 -15.53 -9.99
C ARG A 17 -31.86 -14.47 -11.04
N THR A 18 -31.95 -13.19 -10.66
CA THR A 18 -31.89 -12.08 -11.59
C THR A 18 -30.54 -11.36 -11.60
N VAL A 19 -29.79 -11.41 -10.48
CA VAL A 19 -28.52 -10.72 -10.39
C VAL A 19 -27.45 -11.34 -11.29
N PRO A 20 -26.78 -10.57 -12.16
CA PRO A 20 -25.66 -11.06 -12.95
C PRO A 20 -24.46 -11.41 -12.05
N VAL A 21 -23.78 -12.48 -12.35
CA VAL A 21 -22.59 -12.90 -11.59
C VAL A 21 -21.52 -11.80 -11.56
N GLN A 22 -21.37 -11.04 -12.65
CA GLN A 22 -20.44 -9.92 -12.72
C GLN A 22 -20.70 -8.86 -11.64
N ASP A 23 -21.95 -8.54 -11.34
CA ASP A 23 -22.32 -7.54 -10.33
C ASP A 23 -22.00 -8.04 -8.92
N VAL A 24 -22.18 -9.34 -8.69
CA VAL A 24 -21.76 -9.99 -7.44
C VAL A 24 -20.25 -9.92 -7.26
N VAL A 25 -19.48 -10.20 -8.32
CA VAL A 25 -18.02 -10.15 -8.26
C VAL A 25 -17.53 -8.71 -8.02
N VAL A 26 -18.13 -7.73 -8.67
CA VAL A 26 -17.80 -6.30 -8.44
C VAL A 26 -18.09 -5.89 -7.00
N SER A 27 -19.26 -6.25 -6.48
CA SER A 27 -19.62 -5.98 -5.07
C SER A 27 -18.67 -6.66 -4.08
N LEU A 28 -18.26 -7.89 -4.38
CA LEU A 28 -17.27 -8.61 -3.58
C LEU A 28 -15.93 -7.88 -3.57
N VAL A 29 -15.46 -7.42 -4.72
CA VAL A 29 -14.20 -6.67 -4.83
C VAL A 29 -14.26 -5.38 -4.03
N GLN A 30 -15.36 -4.62 -4.11
CA GLN A 30 -15.56 -3.42 -3.30
C GLN A 30 -15.49 -3.74 -1.80
N THR A 31 -16.16 -4.79 -1.36
CA THR A 31 -16.13 -5.24 0.04
C THR A 31 -14.71 -5.62 0.48
N VAL A 32 -13.96 -6.33 -0.39
CA VAL A 32 -12.57 -6.71 -0.11
C VAL A 32 -11.68 -5.47 0.02
N PHE A 33 -11.87 -4.45 -0.83
CA PHE A 33 -11.16 -3.17 -0.70
C PHE A 33 -11.47 -2.48 0.63
N ASP A 34 -12.74 -2.35 0.98
CA ASP A 34 -13.17 -1.68 2.23
C ASP A 34 -12.57 -2.35 3.46
N VAL A 35 -12.62 -3.69 3.50
CA VAL A 35 -12.02 -4.47 4.59
C VAL A 35 -10.50 -4.30 4.58
N GLY A 36 -9.86 -4.43 3.41
CA GLY A 36 -8.41 -4.27 3.25
C GLY A 36 -7.91 -2.91 3.76
N TYR A 37 -8.60 -1.82 3.40
CA TYR A 37 -8.27 -0.48 3.89
C TYR A 37 -8.42 -0.33 5.40
N ARG A 38 -9.51 -0.83 5.97
CA ARG A 38 -9.72 -0.79 7.43
C ARG A 38 -8.60 -1.52 8.16
N ARG A 39 -8.15 -2.65 7.62
CA ARG A 39 -7.08 -3.47 8.21
C ARG A 39 -5.68 -2.85 8.10
N THR A 40 -5.47 -1.79 7.32
CA THR A 40 -4.21 -1.03 7.36
C THR A 40 -4.03 -0.29 8.70
N GLY A 41 -5.12 0.04 9.40
CA GLY A 41 -5.11 0.86 10.61
C GLY A 41 -4.91 2.37 10.34
N LEU A 42 -4.88 2.80 9.08
CA LEU A 42 -4.65 4.22 8.72
C LEU A 42 -5.93 5.07 8.84
N LEU A 43 -7.11 4.46 8.85
CA LEU A 43 -8.39 5.16 8.88
C LEU A 43 -8.87 5.57 10.29
N GLY A 44 -7.98 5.61 11.28
CA GLY A 44 -8.27 6.23 12.58
C GLY A 44 -9.09 5.37 13.56
N GLY A 45 -9.24 4.09 13.33
CA GLY A 45 -9.98 3.16 14.19
C GLY A 45 -9.23 2.59 15.40
N GLY A 46 -8.04 3.11 15.70
CA GLY A 46 -7.19 2.56 16.78
C GLY A 46 -6.45 1.28 16.35
N GLY A 47 -5.37 0.98 17.04
CA GLY A 47 -4.47 -0.14 16.70
C GLY A 47 -5.09 -1.54 16.70
N ASP A 48 -6.28 -1.70 17.29
CA ASP A 48 -6.98 -2.98 17.38
C ASP A 48 -7.53 -3.50 16.03
N GLU A 49 -7.74 -2.61 15.05
CA GLU A 49 -8.23 -3.00 13.72
C GLU A 49 -7.10 -3.31 12.73
N ARG A 50 -5.86 -2.99 13.09
CA ARG A 50 -4.71 -3.19 12.22
C ARG A 50 -4.36 -4.67 12.10
N ASP A 51 -4.51 -5.19 10.89
CA ASP A 51 -4.14 -6.57 10.53
C ASP A 51 -3.58 -6.57 9.10
N LEU A 52 -2.27 -6.48 9.01
CA LEU A 52 -1.58 -6.36 7.73
C LEU A 52 -1.61 -7.66 6.92
N ASP A 53 -1.77 -8.81 7.56
CA ASP A 53 -1.93 -10.08 6.85
C ASP A 53 -3.27 -10.12 6.12
N GLN A 54 -4.33 -9.59 6.72
CA GLN A 54 -5.62 -9.42 6.06
C GLN A 54 -5.58 -8.38 4.94
N THR A 55 -4.84 -7.29 5.12
CA THR A 55 -4.62 -6.31 4.04
C THR A 55 -3.89 -6.94 2.87
N LYS A 56 -2.85 -7.72 3.12
CA LYS A 56 -2.10 -8.46 2.10
C LYS A 56 -3.01 -9.44 1.36
N LEU A 57 -3.82 -10.21 2.10
CA LEU A 57 -4.80 -11.13 1.52
C LEU A 57 -5.79 -10.40 0.61
N ALA A 58 -6.29 -9.23 1.02
CA ALA A 58 -7.17 -8.41 0.20
C ALA A 58 -6.51 -7.99 -1.12
N ILE A 59 -5.26 -7.53 -1.09
CA ILE A 59 -4.48 -7.16 -2.28
C ILE A 59 -4.33 -8.36 -3.22
N GLU A 60 -3.94 -9.51 -2.69
CA GLU A 60 -3.75 -10.74 -3.47
C GLU A 60 -5.06 -11.23 -4.10
N THR A 61 -6.16 -11.15 -3.35
CA THR A 61 -7.49 -11.52 -3.83
C THR A 61 -7.93 -10.65 -5.00
N VAL A 62 -7.81 -9.32 -4.87
CA VAL A 62 -8.17 -8.41 -5.96
C VAL A 62 -7.29 -8.63 -7.18
N ARG A 63 -5.99 -8.79 -7.00
CA ARG A 63 -5.05 -9.13 -8.10
C ARG A 63 -5.45 -10.38 -8.86
N ALA A 64 -5.85 -11.42 -8.15
CA ALA A 64 -6.29 -12.67 -8.76
C ALA A 64 -7.60 -12.52 -9.55
N LEU A 65 -8.46 -11.58 -9.16
CA LEU A 65 -9.73 -11.32 -9.84
C LEU A 65 -9.59 -10.37 -11.04
N VAL A 66 -8.54 -9.57 -11.14
CA VAL A 66 -8.34 -8.62 -12.26
C VAL A 66 -8.50 -9.30 -13.63
N PRO A 67 -7.87 -10.45 -13.96
CA PRO A 67 -8.02 -11.08 -15.28
C PRO A 67 -9.45 -11.54 -15.59
N VAL A 68 -10.25 -11.84 -14.56
CA VAL A 68 -11.66 -12.19 -14.71
C VAL A 68 -12.49 -10.95 -15.00
N LEU A 69 -12.21 -9.87 -14.25
CA LEU A 69 -12.90 -8.59 -14.39
C LEU A 69 -12.60 -7.89 -15.71
N GLU A 70 -11.42 -8.07 -16.29
CA GLU A 70 -11.07 -7.57 -17.63
C GLU A 70 -11.98 -8.09 -18.75
N ARG A 71 -12.65 -9.20 -18.53
CA ARG A 71 -13.57 -9.78 -19.51
C ARG A 71 -14.99 -9.22 -19.44
N VAL A 72 -15.33 -8.57 -18.34
CA VAL A 72 -16.71 -8.17 -18.03
C VAL A 72 -16.87 -6.70 -17.74
N LEU A 73 -15.80 -6.00 -17.39
CA LEU A 73 -15.80 -4.56 -17.12
C LEU A 73 -15.32 -3.77 -18.33
N ASP A 74 -15.84 -2.55 -18.44
CA ASP A 74 -15.33 -1.57 -19.39
C ASP A 74 -13.96 -1.01 -18.96
N GLU A 75 -13.26 -0.36 -19.90
CA GLU A 75 -11.92 0.17 -19.68
C GLU A 75 -11.85 1.22 -18.57
N GLN A 76 -12.88 2.02 -18.40
CA GLN A 76 -12.95 3.04 -17.35
C GLN A 76 -13.04 2.40 -15.97
N SER A 77 -13.92 1.42 -15.82
CA SER A 77 -14.06 0.66 -14.57
C SER A 77 -12.79 -0.12 -14.21
N LEU A 78 -12.11 -0.68 -15.21
CA LEU A 78 -10.82 -1.35 -15.02
C LEU A 78 -9.72 -0.39 -14.57
N THR A 79 -9.68 0.79 -15.15
CA THR A 79 -8.72 1.84 -14.75
C THR A 79 -8.96 2.26 -13.30
N THR A 80 -10.20 2.46 -12.91
CA THR A 80 -10.59 2.78 -11.52
C THR A 80 -10.18 1.66 -10.57
N LEU A 81 -10.44 0.41 -10.95
CA LEU A 81 -10.06 -0.77 -10.15
C LEU A 81 -8.54 -0.86 -9.94
N ARG A 82 -7.77 -0.65 -11.01
CA ARG A 82 -6.29 -0.68 -10.94
C ARG A 82 -5.74 0.45 -10.09
N SER A 83 -6.34 1.65 -10.18
CA SER A 83 -5.98 2.79 -9.32
C SER A 83 -6.25 2.49 -7.85
N ALA A 84 -7.44 1.98 -7.52
CA ALA A 84 -7.80 1.59 -6.16
C ALA A 84 -6.87 0.49 -5.60
N LEU A 85 -6.48 -0.48 -6.45
CA LEU A 85 -5.52 -1.51 -6.06
C LEU A 85 -4.14 -0.91 -5.75
N SER A 86 -3.68 0.05 -6.55
CA SER A 86 -2.41 0.74 -6.33
C SER A 86 -2.44 1.56 -5.04
N GLU A 87 -3.55 2.24 -4.76
CA GLU A 87 -3.74 2.99 -3.52
C GLU A 87 -3.71 2.06 -2.29
N LEU A 88 -4.39 0.91 -2.35
CA LEU A 88 -4.36 -0.06 -1.25
C LEU A 88 -2.95 -0.63 -1.03
N GLN A 89 -2.18 -0.86 -2.11
CA GLN A 89 -0.80 -1.31 -2.01
C GLN A 89 0.10 -0.24 -1.38
N LEU A 90 -0.10 1.03 -1.72
CA LEU A 90 0.61 2.14 -1.10
C LEU A 90 0.26 2.25 0.39
N ALA A 91 -1.03 2.22 0.72
CA ALA A 91 -1.49 2.21 2.10
C ALA A 91 -0.92 1.05 2.92
N TYR A 92 -0.82 -0.14 2.31
CA TYR A 92 -0.16 -1.28 2.94
C TYR A 92 1.32 -1.02 3.19
N ALA A 93 2.05 -0.48 2.20
CA ALA A 93 3.47 -0.16 2.33
C ALA A 93 3.71 0.89 3.44
N ASP A 94 2.89 1.93 3.49
CA ASP A 94 2.95 2.97 4.54
C ASP A 94 2.66 2.36 5.92
N ALA A 95 1.67 1.48 6.01
CA ALA A 95 1.35 0.79 7.24
C ALA A 95 2.48 -0.15 7.72
N VAL A 96 3.18 -0.83 6.80
CA VAL A 96 4.34 -1.68 7.11
C VAL A 96 5.53 -0.82 7.57
N ALA A 97 5.78 0.30 6.92
CA ALA A 97 6.87 1.22 7.27
C ALA A 97 6.69 1.81 8.69
N GLY A 98 5.45 1.84 9.18
CA GLY A 98 5.10 2.49 10.44
C GLY A 98 5.09 4.01 10.33
N PRO A 99 4.79 4.73 11.43
CA PRO A 99 4.89 6.18 11.42
C PRO A 99 6.32 6.56 11.06
N ALA A 100 6.49 7.37 10.00
CA ALA A 100 7.77 7.92 9.63
C ALA A 100 8.43 8.50 10.91
N PRO A 101 9.72 8.24 11.17
CA PRO A 101 10.38 8.92 12.25
C PRO A 101 10.18 10.41 12.02
N THR A 102 9.41 11.04 12.89
CA THR A 102 9.28 12.48 12.89
C THR A 102 10.70 12.98 12.95
N PRO A 103 11.20 13.78 11.99
CA PRO A 103 12.49 14.42 12.18
C PRO A 103 12.37 15.12 13.51
N ALA A 104 13.14 14.65 14.48
CA ALA A 104 13.20 15.29 15.77
C ALA A 104 13.43 16.75 15.47
N ALA A 105 12.46 17.58 15.83
CA ALA A 105 12.66 19.00 15.85
C ALA A 105 13.89 19.17 16.75
N GLU A 106 15.02 19.47 16.14
CA GLU A 106 16.17 19.93 16.85
C GLU A 106 15.70 21.18 17.57
N SER A 107 15.38 20.95 18.81
CA SER A 107 15.19 22.02 19.78
C SER A 107 16.46 22.83 19.75
N SER A 108 16.39 23.94 19.07
CA SER A 108 17.35 25.04 19.21
C SER A 108 17.47 25.37 20.68
N GLY A 109 18.47 24.82 21.31
CA GLY A 109 18.91 25.18 22.63
C GLY A 109 20.14 26.08 22.53
N ALA A 110 19.91 27.36 22.64
CA ALA A 110 20.78 28.42 23.22
C ALA A 110 22.27 28.37 22.90
N ALA A 111 22.64 29.45 22.22
CA ALA A 111 23.91 30.13 22.23
C ALA A 111 24.73 30.01 23.52
N GLU A 112 26.00 29.71 23.35
CA GLU A 112 27.07 30.41 24.06
C GLU A 112 28.39 30.23 23.30
N GLU A 113 28.83 31.32 22.68
CA GLU A 113 30.20 31.55 22.31
C GLU A 113 31.00 31.88 23.59
N PRO A 114 32.29 31.56 23.68
CA PRO A 114 33.26 32.52 23.17
C PRO A 114 34.54 31.89 22.54
N ALA A 115 34.93 32.61 21.55
CA ALA A 115 36.21 32.96 20.97
C ALA A 115 37.53 32.28 21.38
N ALA A 116 38.36 32.19 20.32
CA ALA A 116 39.82 32.19 20.19
C ALA A 116 40.52 30.85 20.38
N GLU A 117 41.21 30.39 19.44
CA GLU A 117 42.43 30.79 18.75
C GLU A 117 42.80 29.72 17.70
N THR A 118 43.15 30.21 16.53
CA THR A 118 43.89 29.52 15.49
C THR A 118 45.34 29.21 15.98
N PRO A 119 46.00 28.14 15.47
CA PRO A 119 46.73 28.32 14.27
C PRO A 119 46.70 27.11 13.29
N ALA A 120 46.91 27.50 12.06
CA ALA A 120 47.09 26.71 10.90
C ALA A 120 48.11 25.56 11.03
N LYS A 121 47.80 24.46 10.44
CA LYS A 121 48.61 23.75 9.43
C LYS A 121 48.05 22.38 9.08
N GLU A 122 47.98 22.20 7.85
CA GLU A 122 48.26 21.08 6.96
C GLU A 122 47.03 20.46 6.30
N ALA A 123 46.88 20.81 5.04
CA ALA A 123 45.99 20.19 4.12
C ALA A 123 46.43 18.73 3.81
N PRO A 124 45.58 17.74 3.97
CA PRO A 124 45.80 16.47 3.33
C PRO A 124 45.23 16.46 1.90
N ARG A 125 46.03 15.97 1.02
CA ARG A 125 45.86 15.83 -0.40
C ARG A 125 44.58 15.07 -0.78
N PRO A 126 43.98 15.33 -1.95
CA PRO A 126 42.82 14.59 -2.39
C PRO A 126 43.21 13.14 -2.70
N VAL A 127 42.60 12.23 -1.98
CA VAL A 127 42.61 10.80 -2.34
C VAL A 127 41.64 10.62 -3.49
N THR A 128 42.22 10.28 -4.60
CA THR A 128 41.48 9.86 -5.80
C THR A 128 40.66 8.61 -5.45
N PRO A 129 39.33 8.58 -5.70
CA PRO A 129 38.59 7.34 -5.56
C PRO A 129 39.01 6.38 -6.67
N GLU A 130 39.59 5.27 -6.27
CA GLU A 130 39.83 4.13 -7.15
C GLU A 130 38.49 3.66 -7.71
N ARG A 131 38.38 3.66 -9.02
CA ARG A 131 37.27 3.07 -9.76
C ARG A 131 37.23 1.58 -9.48
N PRO A 132 36.08 1.00 -9.12
CA PRO A 132 35.96 -0.44 -9.06
C PRO A 132 36.14 -1.02 -10.46
N LYS A 133 37.07 -1.97 -10.58
CA LYS A 133 37.29 -2.74 -11.79
C LYS A 133 36.02 -3.51 -12.13
N ILE A 134 35.38 -3.11 -13.22
CA ILE A 134 34.33 -3.91 -13.84
C ILE A 134 35.02 -5.16 -14.42
N TRP A 135 34.70 -6.30 -13.83
CA TRP A 135 35.10 -7.58 -14.37
C TRP A 135 34.32 -7.86 -15.65
N THR A 136 34.98 -7.87 -16.75
CA THR A 136 34.46 -8.37 -18.04
C THR A 136 34.93 -9.79 -18.24
N PRO A 137 34.04 -10.79 -18.30
CA PRO A 137 34.42 -12.11 -18.77
C PRO A 137 34.31 -12.11 -20.29
N GLY A 138 35.36 -12.39 -20.92
CA GLY A 138 35.27 -12.59 -22.36
C GLY A 138 36.57 -12.56 -23.09
N GLY A 139 36.99 -13.71 -23.46
CA GLY A 139 37.49 -14.05 -24.73
C GLY A 139 38.98 -13.92 -24.93
N ASP A 140 39.60 -15.04 -24.86
CA ASP A 140 40.78 -15.31 -25.62
C ASP A 140 40.64 -16.59 -26.40
N VAL A 141 40.80 -16.41 -27.66
CA VAL A 141 41.36 -17.41 -28.54
C VAL A 141 42.60 -16.81 -29.13
#